data_7db0cc1206305ab95ef1d66e49a03c57
#
_entry.id   7db0cc1206305ab95ef1d66e49a03c57
#
_cell.length_a   1.000
_cell.length_b   1.000
_cell.length_c   1.000
_cell.angle_alpha   90.00
_cell.angle_beta   90.00
_cell.angle_gamma   90.00
#
_symmetry.space_group_name_H-M   'P 1'
#
loop_
_entity.id
_entity.type
_entity.pdbx_description
1 polymer ?
#
loop_
_entity_poly.entity_id
_entity_poly.type
_entity_poly.pdbx_seq_one_letter_code
_entity_poly.pdbx_strand_id
1 'polypeptide(L)'
;MYRSAVFLLAALFGLCLASAPAFAAVEISFYSRELGGNNFPHAFIYLKGQPDSGGPPIDKSFGFTVKSLSPAVLMGPVGGKVMNEPDSYVAKSVRQFTFRLTDEQYGAVLATIEEWSNKPQPSYSLNKANCVHFVGKVAQAAGLRVEFRKELMKKPRSFLLAVKALNAEVLARSGTTPAAIGTNLPQSRP
;
A
#
# COMPACT_ATOMS: atom_id res chain seq x y z
N MET A 1 10.34 42.32 -50.36
CA MET A 1 9.69 41.01 -50.13
C MET A 1 10.34 40.22 -48.97
N TYR A 2 10.63 40.86 -47.80
CA TYR A 2 11.30 40.20 -46.64
C TYR A 2 10.51 40.30 -45.33
N ARG A 3 9.28 40.80 -45.35
CA ARG A 3 8.47 41.01 -44.11
C ARG A 3 7.58 39.85 -43.71
N SER A 4 7.36 38.89 -44.60
CA SER A 4 6.45 37.73 -44.33
C SER A 4 7.15 36.50 -43.75
N ALA A 5 8.49 36.41 -43.84
CA ALA A 5 9.22 35.24 -43.35
C ALA A 5 9.51 35.28 -41.84
N VAL A 6 9.47 36.46 -41.21
CA VAL A 6 9.78 36.61 -39.77
C VAL A 6 8.62 36.19 -38.89
N PHE A 7 7.36 36.27 -39.34
CA PHE A 7 6.19 35.88 -38.56
C PHE A 7 5.95 34.39 -38.49
N LEU A 8 6.46 33.60 -39.43
CA LEU A 8 6.33 32.15 -39.42
C LEU A 8 7.31 31.44 -38.46
N LEU A 9 8.46 32.04 -38.18
CA LEU A 9 9.42 31.45 -37.22
C LEU A 9 9.01 31.71 -35.77
N ALA A 10 8.29 32.77 -35.47
CA ALA A 10 7.82 33.07 -34.11
C ALA A 10 6.67 32.16 -33.66
N ALA A 11 5.89 31.62 -34.60
CA ALA A 11 4.77 30.71 -34.30
C ALA A 11 5.21 29.27 -33.99
N LEU A 12 6.41 28.86 -34.45
CA LEU A 12 6.93 27.49 -34.15
C LEU A 12 7.66 27.41 -32.80
N PHE A 13 8.05 28.53 -32.20
CA PHE A 13 8.77 28.54 -30.92
C PHE A 13 7.83 28.56 -29.70
N GLY A 14 6.53 28.78 -29.90
CA GLY A 14 5.53 28.89 -28.83
C GLY A 14 4.89 27.53 -28.39
N LEU A 15 5.22 26.39 -29.01
CA LEU A 15 4.55 25.12 -28.75
C LEU A 15 5.43 24.10 -28.01
N CYS A 16 6.56 24.52 -27.47
CA CYS A 16 7.22 23.78 -26.39
C CYS A 16 6.54 24.12 -25.06
N LEU A 17 5.23 23.88 -24.95
CA LEU A 17 4.57 23.74 -23.68
C LEU A 17 5.25 22.58 -22.98
N ALA A 18 6.11 22.94 -22.00
CA ALA A 18 6.73 22.01 -21.09
C ALA A 18 5.65 21.03 -20.62
N SER A 19 5.70 19.78 -21.08
CA SER A 19 5.08 18.67 -20.40
C SER A 19 5.72 18.68 -19.01
N ALA A 20 5.07 19.33 -18.04
CA ALA A 20 5.45 19.13 -16.66
C ALA A 20 5.50 17.61 -16.47
N PRO A 21 6.61 17.04 -15.98
CA PRO A 21 6.62 15.62 -15.67
C PRO A 21 5.40 15.39 -14.80
N ALA A 22 4.52 14.49 -15.21
CA ALA A 22 3.48 14.02 -14.34
C ALA A 22 4.21 13.29 -13.22
N PHE A 23 4.55 14.03 -12.14
CA PHE A 23 5.11 13.45 -10.94
C PHE A 23 4.10 12.40 -10.50
N ALA A 24 4.51 11.15 -10.59
CA ALA A 24 3.67 10.05 -10.15
C ALA A 24 3.68 10.08 -8.63
N ALA A 25 2.65 10.69 -8.03
CA ALA A 25 2.43 10.65 -6.60
C ALA A 25 2.65 9.23 -6.06
N VAL A 26 3.10 9.10 -4.82
CA VAL A 26 3.28 7.78 -4.22
C VAL A 26 1.91 7.11 -4.08
N GLU A 27 1.78 5.92 -4.66
CA GLU A 27 0.62 5.07 -4.47
C GLU A 27 0.86 4.11 -3.30
N ILE A 28 -0.16 3.97 -2.45
CA ILE A 28 -0.22 2.94 -1.43
C ILE A 28 -1.23 1.87 -1.84
N SER A 29 -0.79 0.62 -1.83
CA SER A 29 -1.64 -0.56 -2.06
C SER A 29 -1.71 -1.40 -0.81
N PHE A 30 -2.90 -1.86 -0.46
CA PHE A 30 -3.16 -2.76 0.67
C PHE A 30 -3.40 -4.16 0.17
N TYR A 31 -2.61 -5.10 0.68
CA TYR A 31 -2.64 -6.50 0.28
C TYR A 31 -3.05 -7.41 1.42
N SER A 32 -3.73 -8.49 1.08
CA SER A 32 -3.92 -9.63 1.98
C SER A 32 -3.54 -10.94 1.32
N ARG A 33 -3.09 -11.88 2.13
CA ARG A 33 -2.89 -13.26 1.77
C ARG A 33 -3.65 -14.16 2.74
N GLU A 34 -4.40 -15.08 2.17
CA GLU A 34 -5.18 -16.05 2.95
C GLU A 34 -4.30 -17.24 3.38
N LEU A 35 -4.84 -18.04 4.28
CA LEU A 35 -4.25 -19.31 4.68
C LEU A 35 -4.10 -20.22 3.45
N GLY A 36 -2.92 -20.80 3.27
CA GLY A 36 -2.67 -21.73 2.17
C GLY A 36 -1.24 -22.29 2.22
N GLY A 37 -1.10 -23.61 2.13
CA GLY A 37 0.19 -24.28 2.31
C GLY A 37 0.80 -23.93 3.68
N ASN A 38 2.05 -23.49 3.69
CA ASN A 38 2.78 -23.11 4.91
C ASN A 38 2.61 -21.60 5.26
N ASN A 39 1.63 -20.90 4.69
CA ASN A 39 1.45 -19.48 4.93
C ASN A 39 0.30 -19.24 5.92
N PHE A 40 0.55 -18.38 6.91
CA PHE A 40 -0.50 -17.84 7.77
C PHE A 40 -1.20 -16.66 7.07
N PRO A 41 -2.47 -16.37 7.40
CA PRO A 41 -3.14 -15.18 6.91
C PRO A 41 -2.32 -13.94 7.24
N HIS A 42 -2.08 -13.07 6.25
CA HIS A 42 -1.23 -11.90 6.40
C HIS A 42 -1.81 -10.68 5.68
N ALA A 43 -1.51 -9.49 6.22
CA ALA A 43 -1.76 -8.22 5.56
C ALA A 43 -0.49 -7.38 5.55
N PHE A 44 -0.29 -6.66 4.45
CA PHE A 44 0.85 -5.76 4.26
C PHE A 44 0.48 -4.64 3.30
N ILE A 45 1.31 -3.63 3.21
CA ILE A 45 1.19 -2.53 2.26
C ILE A 45 2.30 -2.60 1.22
N TYR A 46 2.08 -1.93 0.09
CA TYR A 46 3.08 -1.68 -0.95
C TYR A 46 3.06 -0.20 -1.31
N LEU A 47 4.22 0.44 -1.27
CA LEU A 47 4.41 1.83 -1.67
C LEU A 47 5.16 1.85 -2.99
N LYS A 48 4.63 2.61 -3.97
CA LYS A 48 5.24 2.76 -5.29
C LYS A 48 5.05 4.17 -5.83
N GLY A 49 6.12 4.77 -6.32
CA GLY A 49 6.09 6.09 -6.94
C GLY A 49 7.19 7.00 -6.43
N GLN A 50 6.98 8.30 -6.57
CA GLN A 50 7.90 9.35 -6.13
C GLN A 50 7.07 10.48 -5.51
N PRO A 51 7.50 11.07 -4.37
CA PRO A 51 6.81 12.22 -3.78
C PRO A 51 6.76 13.40 -4.77
N ASP A 52 5.65 14.15 -4.75
CA ASP A 52 5.47 15.34 -5.61
C ASP A 52 6.46 16.46 -5.24
N SER A 53 6.86 16.55 -3.97
CA SER A 53 7.91 17.46 -3.49
C SER A 53 9.32 17.08 -3.93
N GLY A 54 9.49 15.97 -4.63
CA GLY A 54 10.79 15.41 -5.00
C GLY A 54 11.34 14.44 -3.96
N GLY A 55 12.49 13.88 -4.23
CA GLY A 55 13.12 12.85 -3.39
C GLY A 55 13.26 11.52 -4.13
N PRO A 56 13.85 10.51 -3.50
CA PRO A 56 14.07 9.21 -4.13
C PRO A 56 12.73 8.49 -4.36
N PRO A 57 12.60 7.77 -5.49
CA PRO A 57 11.44 6.91 -5.71
C PRO A 57 11.41 5.78 -4.67
N ILE A 58 10.19 5.31 -4.37
CA ILE A 58 9.96 4.15 -3.53
C ILE A 58 9.30 3.04 -4.36
N ASP A 59 9.72 1.79 -4.15
CA ASP A 59 9.13 0.59 -4.72
C ASP A 59 9.34 -0.56 -3.72
N LYS A 60 8.53 -0.58 -2.63
CA LYS A 60 8.73 -1.49 -1.49
C LYS A 60 7.42 -1.87 -0.82
N SER A 61 7.36 -3.09 -0.33
CA SER A 61 6.31 -3.55 0.59
C SER A 61 6.75 -3.44 2.05
N PHE A 62 5.76 -3.38 2.96
CA PHE A 62 5.99 -3.37 4.40
C PHE A 62 4.90 -4.19 5.09
N GLY A 63 5.33 -5.25 5.78
CA GLY A 63 4.48 -6.11 6.58
C GLY A 63 5.03 -6.27 7.99
N PHE A 64 4.17 -6.31 9.00
CA PHE A 64 4.60 -6.55 10.39
C PHE A 64 4.36 -8.01 10.78
N THR A 65 5.42 -8.72 11.12
CA THR A 65 5.40 -10.15 11.39
C THR A 65 6.29 -10.53 12.57
N VAL A 66 6.24 -11.80 12.96
CA VAL A 66 7.16 -12.35 13.98
C VAL A 66 8.59 -12.42 13.46
N LYS A 67 9.59 -12.22 14.34
CA LYS A 67 11.01 -12.41 13.99
C LYS A 67 11.33 -13.87 13.66
N SER A 68 10.73 -14.78 14.43
CA SER A 68 10.88 -16.23 14.27
C SER A 68 9.54 -16.91 14.51
N LEU A 69 9.14 -17.78 13.60
CA LEU A 69 7.90 -18.55 13.77
C LEU A 69 8.11 -19.65 14.79
N SER A 70 7.32 -19.60 15.87
CA SER A 70 7.32 -20.62 16.93
C SER A 70 5.96 -20.71 17.60
N PRO A 71 5.62 -21.82 18.27
CA PRO A 71 4.38 -21.95 19.05
C PRO A 71 4.23 -20.90 20.17
N ALA A 72 5.33 -20.28 20.61
CA ALA A 72 5.33 -19.25 21.65
C ALA A 72 4.41 -18.06 21.30
N VAL A 73 4.17 -17.77 20.02
CA VAL A 73 3.25 -16.72 19.57
C VAL A 73 1.80 -16.96 20.06
N LEU A 74 1.41 -18.19 20.33
CA LEU A 74 0.09 -18.56 20.87
C LEU A 74 0.00 -18.32 22.37
N MET A 75 1.14 -18.29 23.07
CA MET A 75 1.21 -18.17 24.53
C MET A 75 1.37 -16.72 25.01
N GLY A 76 1.88 -15.82 24.15
CA GLY A 76 2.09 -14.44 24.53
C GLY A 76 2.82 -13.60 23.49
N PRO A 77 3.25 -12.39 23.86
CA PRO A 77 4.03 -11.55 22.97
C PRO A 77 5.40 -12.15 22.64
N VAL A 78 5.81 -12.02 21.37
CA VAL A 78 7.11 -12.50 20.84
C VAL A 78 7.83 -11.38 20.09
N GLY A 79 9.06 -11.63 19.66
CA GLY A 79 9.80 -10.67 18.83
C GLY A 79 9.06 -10.38 17.51
N GLY A 80 8.83 -9.10 17.24
CA GLY A 80 8.23 -8.60 15.99
C GLY A 80 9.23 -7.86 15.12
N LYS A 81 8.94 -7.76 13.83
CA LYS A 81 9.69 -6.96 12.85
C LYS A 81 8.77 -6.45 11.74
N VAL A 82 9.07 -5.26 11.23
CA VAL A 82 8.61 -4.84 9.90
C VAL A 82 9.59 -5.41 8.87
N MET A 83 9.07 -5.96 7.77
CA MET A 83 9.89 -6.52 6.70
C MET A 83 9.32 -6.17 5.33
N ASN A 84 10.19 -6.21 4.32
CA ASN A 84 9.81 -6.19 2.92
C ASN A 84 9.41 -7.61 2.50
N GLU A 85 8.23 -7.76 1.93
CA GLU A 85 7.78 -9.05 1.39
C GLU A 85 8.47 -9.33 0.06
N PRO A 86 8.92 -10.57 -0.20
CA PRO A 86 9.50 -10.94 -1.49
C PRO A 86 8.51 -10.72 -2.65
N ASP A 87 9.00 -10.35 -3.83
CA ASP A 87 8.15 -10.10 -5.01
C ASP A 87 7.26 -11.30 -5.35
N SER A 88 7.78 -12.52 -5.22
CA SER A 88 7.02 -13.75 -5.42
C SER A 88 5.88 -13.92 -4.41
N TYR A 89 6.02 -13.34 -3.21
CA TYR A 89 4.96 -13.33 -2.21
C TYR A 89 3.91 -12.27 -2.55
N VAL A 90 4.34 -11.07 -2.93
CA VAL A 90 3.45 -10.00 -3.39
C VAL A 90 2.62 -10.44 -4.59
N ALA A 91 3.24 -11.05 -5.60
CA ALA A 91 2.59 -11.54 -6.81
C ALA A 91 1.49 -12.60 -6.55
N LYS A 92 1.64 -13.37 -5.46
CA LYS A 92 0.65 -14.38 -5.03
C LYS A 92 -0.35 -13.86 -4.00
N SER A 93 -0.31 -12.59 -3.65
CA SER A 93 -1.21 -11.93 -2.70
C SER A 93 -2.31 -11.15 -3.42
N VAL A 94 -3.43 -10.93 -2.73
CA VAL A 94 -4.57 -10.21 -3.32
C VAL A 94 -4.49 -8.75 -2.91
N ARG A 95 -4.39 -7.86 -3.90
CA ARG A 95 -4.52 -6.42 -3.70
C ARG A 95 -5.98 -6.06 -3.44
N GLN A 96 -6.28 -5.52 -2.26
CA GLN A 96 -7.63 -5.19 -1.84
C GLN A 96 -8.06 -3.81 -2.35
N PHE A 97 -7.18 -2.83 -2.28
CA PHE A 97 -7.37 -1.48 -2.82
C PHE A 97 -6.04 -0.73 -2.91
N THR A 98 -6.04 0.34 -3.71
CA THR A 98 -4.91 1.25 -3.94
C THR A 98 -5.43 2.66 -4.01
N PHE A 99 -4.66 3.64 -3.57
CA PHE A 99 -4.93 5.06 -3.79
C PHE A 99 -3.63 5.88 -3.71
N ARG A 100 -3.69 7.13 -4.19
CA ARG A 100 -2.57 8.06 -4.16
C ARG A 100 -2.51 8.78 -2.82
N LEU A 101 -1.30 8.94 -2.31
CA LEU A 101 -0.99 9.72 -1.12
C LEU A 101 -0.61 11.15 -1.52
N THR A 102 -0.99 12.11 -0.70
CA THR A 102 -0.31 13.41 -0.67
C THR A 102 1.06 13.22 0.00
N ASP A 103 1.98 14.18 -0.19
CA ASP A 103 3.30 14.12 0.45
C ASP A 103 3.20 14.13 1.98
N GLU A 104 2.22 14.85 2.54
CA GLU A 104 1.94 14.83 3.98
C GLU A 104 1.50 13.43 4.46
N GLN A 105 0.57 12.80 3.74
CA GLN A 105 0.14 11.43 4.03
C GLN A 105 1.28 10.43 3.87
N TYR A 106 2.11 10.60 2.84
CA TYR A 106 3.28 9.76 2.63
C TYR A 106 4.27 9.87 3.80
N GLY A 107 4.56 11.08 4.25
CA GLY A 107 5.40 11.32 5.44
C GLY A 107 4.83 10.66 6.70
N ALA A 108 3.53 10.79 6.93
CA ALA A 108 2.85 10.15 8.08
C ALA A 108 2.88 8.62 8.00
N VAL A 109 2.74 8.05 6.80
CA VAL A 109 2.88 6.60 6.56
C VAL A 109 4.29 6.13 6.88
N LEU A 110 5.34 6.84 6.40
CA LEU A 110 6.73 6.48 6.69
C LEU A 110 7.03 6.56 8.19
N ALA A 111 6.57 7.60 8.88
CA ALA A 111 6.73 7.73 10.33
C ALA A 111 6.06 6.57 11.09
N THR A 112 4.88 6.13 10.64
CA THR A 112 4.19 4.97 11.22
C THR A 112 4.98 3.67 10.98
N ILE A 113 5.54 3.47 9.80
CA ILE A 113 6.38 2.31 9.49
C ILE A 113 7.62 2.30 10.39
N GLU A 114 8.25 3.45 10.57
CA GLU A 114 9.42 3.60 11.44
C GLU A 114 9.09 3.33 12.91
N GLU A 115 7.99 3.90 13.43
CA GLU A 115 7.49 3.60 14.79
C GLU A 115 7.35 2.09 15.01
N TRP A 116 6.74 1.38 14.05
CA TRP A 116 6.54 -0.07 14.17
C TRP A 116 7.83 -0.87 14.02
N SER A 117 8.78 -0.39 13.24
CA SER A 117 10.11 -0.99 13.08
C SER A 117 10.93 -0.90 14.37
N ASN A 118 10.78 0.20 15.12
CA ASN A 118 11.55 0.54 16.31
C ASN A 118 10.84 0.17 17.62
N LYS A 119 9.70 -0.53 17.57
CA LYS A 119 8.97 -0.92 18.79
C LYS A 119 9.83 -1.75 19.74
N PRO A 120 9.81 -1.44 21.05
CA PRO A 120 10.46 -2.26 22.07
C PRO A 120 10.01 -3.71 22.01
N GLN A 121 10.96 -4.62 22.22
CA GLN A 121 10.67 -6.05 22.17
C GLN A 121 10.26 -6.61 23.54
N PRO A 122 9.37 -7.62 23.61
CA PRO A 122 8.67 -8.29 22.53
C PRO A 122 7.52 -7.42 21.96
N SER A 123 7.44 -7.24 20.62
CA SER A 123 6.51 -6.29 20.00
C SER A 123 5.35 -6.94 19.26
N TYR A 124 5.42 -8.21 18.90
CA TYR A 124 4.35 -8.91 18.18
C TYR A 124 3.43 -9.65 19.17
N SER A 125 2.14 -9.45 19.01
CA SER A 125 1.10 -10.17 19.77
C SER A 125 -0.11 -10.41 18.87
N LEU A 126 -0.58 -11.65 18.79
CA LEU A 126 -1.76 -12.01 18.00
C LEU A 126 -3.01 -11.19 18.34
N ASN A 127 -3.13 -10.77 19.59
CA ASN A 127 -4.33 -10.08 20.08
C ASN A 127 -4.18 -8.55 20.14
N LYS A 128 -2.96 -8.01 20.24
CA LYS A 128 -2.74 -6.58 20.53
C LYS A 128 -1.86 -5.86 19.51
N ALA A 129 -0.98 -6.58 18.79
CA ALA A 129 -0.04 -5.98 17.84
C ALA A 129 0.39 -7.03 16.79
N ASN A 130 -0.40 -7.18 15.75
CA ASN A 130 -0.15 -8.08 14.62
C ASN A 130 -0.20 -7.33 13.29
N CYS A 131 -0.11 -8.04 12.16
CA CYS A 131 -0.15 -7.45 10.83
C CYS A 131 -1.43 -6.62 10.57
N VAL A 132 -2.59 -7.01 11.10
CA VAL A 132 -3.85 -6.27 10.93
C VAL A 132 -3.80 -4.94 11.67
N HIS A 133 -3.26 -4.91 12.89
CA HIS A 133 -3.07 -3.66 13.64
C HIS A 133 -2.09 -2.72 12.90
N PHE A 134 -1.00 -3.26 12.36
CA PHE A 134 -0.02 -2.50 11.59
C PHE A 134 -0.67 -1.84 10.37
N VAL A 135 -1.30 -2.63 9.47
CA VAL A 135 -1.93 -2.06 8.27
C VAL A 135 -3.08 -1.11 8.60
N GLY A 136 -3.77 -1.33 9.71
CA GLY A 136 -4.80 -0.42 10.20
C GLY A 136 -4.22 0.93 10.65
N LYS A 137 -3.08 0.93 11.35
CA LYS A 137 -2.39 2.16 11.74
C LYS A 137 -1.83 2.92 10.53
N VAL A 138 -1.26 2.19 9.57
CA VAL A 138 -0.82 2.77 8.31
C VAL A 138 -2.00 3.36 7.53
N ALA A 139 -3.16 2.68 7.49
CA ALA A 139 -4.36 3.21 6.85
C ALA A 139 -4.86 4.51 7.51
N GLN A 140 -4.81 4.60 8.86
CA GLN A 140 -5.12 5.84 9.59
C GLN A 140 -4.13 6.96 9.23
N ALA A 141 -2.82 6.69 9.20
CA ALA A 141 -1.80 7.65 8.80
C ALA A 141 -1.98 8.14 7.35
N ALA A 142 -2.47 7.27 6.47
CA ALA A 142 -2.84 7.60 5.10
C ALA A 142 -4.18 8.36 4.97
N GLY A 143 -4.82 8.75 6.09
CA GLY A 143 -6.05 9.54 6.11
C GLY A 143 -7.34 8.73 5.99
N LEU A 144 -7.30 7.41 6.10
CA LEU A 144 -8.49 6.57 6.02
C LEU A 144 -9.16 6.38 7.39
N ARG A 145 -10.48 6.26 7.38
CA ARG A 145 -11.26 5.85 8.55
C ARG A 145 -11.04 4.36 8.80
N VAL A 146 -10.73 3.99 10.05
CA VAL A 146 -10.44 2.61 10.44
C VAL A 146 -11.14 2.27 11.75
N GLU A 147 -11.85 1.16 11.77
CA GLU A 147 -12.45 0.58 12.97
C GLU A 147 -11.73 -0.73 13.32
N PHE A 148 -11.11 -0.77 14.50
CA PHE A 148 -10.42 -1.97 15.00
C PHE A 148 -11.41 -2.91 15.71
N ARG A 149 -12.32 -3.52 14.92
CA ARG A 149 -13.30 -4.46 15.46
C ARG A 149 -12.64 -5.77 15.86
N LYS A 150 -12.85 -6.21 17.10
CA LYS A 150 -12.21 -7.36 17.71
C LYS A 150 -12.29 -8.63 16.85
N GLU A 151 -13.44 -8.89 16.23
CA GLU A 151 -13.70 -10.05 15.38
C GLU A 151 -12.91 -10.05 14.05
N LEU A 152 -12.34 -8.90 13.65
CA LEU A 152 -11.55 -8.75 12.42
C LEU A 152 -10.04 -8.78 12.67
N MET A 153 -9.58 -8.68 13.93
CA MET A 153 -8.15 -8.50 14.23
C MET A 153 -7.26 -9.72 13.90
N LYS A 154 -7.87 -10.84 13.50
CA LYS A 154 -7.17 -12.04 13.01
C LYS A 154 -7.61 -12.43 11.60
N LYS A 155 -8.34 -11.56 10.89
CA LYS A 155 -8.90 -11.79 9.56
C LYS A 155 -8.43 -10.69 8.61
N PRO A 156 -7.18 -10.76 8.10
CA PRO A 156 -6.56 -9.68 7.31
C PRO A 156 -7.41 -9.20 6.14
N ARG A 157 -7.92 -10.11 5.31
CA ARG A 157 -8.78 -9.78 4.17
C ARG A 157 -10.07 -9.09 4.60
N SER A 158 -10.79 -9.67 5.55
CA SER A 158 -12.06 -9.11 6.02
C SER A 158 -11.88 -7.72 6.63
N PHE A 159 -10.77 -7.51 7.36
CA PHE A 159 -10.41 -6.21 7.90
C PHE A 159 -10.18 -5.18 6.78
N LEU A 160 -9.36 -5.50 5.78
CA LEU A 160 -9.09 -4.58 4.67
C LEU A 160 -10.34 -4.30 3.83
N LEU A 161 -11.23 -5.27 3.63
CA LEU A 161 -12.52 -5.06 2.98
C LEU A 161 -13.42 -4.13 3.79
N ALA A 162 -13.43 -4.23 5.11
CA ALA A 162 -14.17 -3.30 5.98
C ALA A 162 -13.59 -1.88 5.90
N VAL A 163 -12.26 -1.71 5.92
CA VAL A 163 -11.60 -0.40 5.70
C VAL A 163 -11.98 0.16 4.34
N LYS A 164 -11.92 -0.64 3.26
CA LYS A 164 -12.33 -0.23 1.93
C LYS A 164 -13.78 0.27 1.89
N ALA A 165 -14.70 -0.45 2.51
CA ALA A 165 -16.12 -0.09 2.54
C ALA A 165 -16.36 1.22 3.30
N LEU A 166 -15.70 1.43 4.44
CA LEU A 166 -15.79 2.67 5.22
C LEU A 166 -15.28 3.91 4.47
N ASN A 167 -14.45 3.72 3.44
CA ASN A 167 -13.77 4.80 2.71
C ASN A 167 -14.11 4.79 1.21
N ALA A 168 -15.22 4.17 0.80
CA ALA A 168 -15.56 3.99 -0.61
C ALA A 168 -15.56 5.30 -1.40
N GLU A 169 -16.12 6.38 -0.84
CA GLU A 169 -16.16 7.70 -1.49
C GLU A 169 -14.78 8.33 -1.64
N VAL A 170 -13.92 8.22 -0.60
CA VAL A 170 -12.56 8.75 -0.64
C VAL A 170 -11.73 8.02 -1.68
N LEU A 171 -11.82 6.69 -1.69
CA LEU A 171 -11.11 5.84 -2.63
C LEU A 171 -11.56 6.06 -4.07
N ALA A 172 -12.85 6.29 -4.33
CA ALA A 172 -13.36 6.61 -5.66
C ALA A 172 -12.79 7.95 -6.19
N ARG A 173 -12.68 8.96 -5.32
CA ARG A 173 -12.13 10.29 -5.70
C ARG A 173 -10.63 10.27 -5.96
N SER A 174 -9.88 9.44 -5.28
CA SER A 174 -8.41 9.35 -5.44
C SER A 174 -7.95 8.49 -6.62
N GLY A 175 -8.85 8.17 -7.56
CA GLY A 175 -8.51 7.45 -8.78
C GLY A 175 -8.11 5.98 -8.53
N THR A 176 -8.75 5.34 -7.55
CA THR A 176 -8.51 3.92 -7.26
C THR A 176 -8.79 3.08 -8.48
N THR A 177 -7.77 2.46 -9.07
CA THR A 177 -7.98 1.40 -10.05
C THR A 177 -8.62 0.22 -9.31
N PRO A 178 -9.84 -0.22 -9.66
CA PRO A 178 -10.43 -1.42 -9.08
C PRO A 178 -9.45 -2.58 -9.27
N ALA A 179 -9.19 -3.34 -8.21
CA ALA A 179 -8.45 -4.59 -8.37
C ALA A 179 -9.18 -5.43 -9.41
N ALA A 180 -8.51 -5.76 -10.51
CA ALA A 180 -9.05 -6.74 -11.45
C ALA A 180 -9.35 -8.01 -10.64
N ILE A 181 -10.62 -8.38 -10.58
CA ILE A 181 -11.03 -9.66 -10.02
C ILE A 181 -10.42 -10.68 -10.98
N GLY A 182 -9.34 -11.32 -10.54
CA GLY A 182 -8.76 -12.44 -11.26
C GLY A 182 -9.79 -13.57 -11.28
N THR A 183 -10.65 -13.58 -12.29
CA THR A 183 -11.47 -14.73 -12.64
C THR A 183 -10.54 -15.76 -13.26
N ASN A 184 -9.84 -16.53 -12.42
CA ASN A 184 -9.31 -17.82 -12.82
C ASN A 184 -10.50 -18.78 -12.94
N LEU A 185 -11.24 -18.68 -14.04
CA LEU A 185 -12.09 -19.78 -14.49
C LEU A 185 -11.15 -20.88 -15.04
N PRO A 186 -11.27 -22.12 -14.58
CA PRO A 186 -10.54 -23.24 -15.18
C PRO A 186 -11.00 -23.36 -16.65
N GLN A 187 -10.08 -23.14 -17.58
CA GLN A 187 -10.34 -23.48 -18.97
C GLN A 187 -10.45 -25.01 -19.07
N SER A 188 -11.66 -25.49 -19.28
CA SER A 188 -11.90 -26.86 -19.72
C SER A 188 -11.24 -27.04 -21.08
N ARG A 189 -10.21 -27.87 -21.16
CA ARG A 189 -9.65 -28.37 -22.43
C ARG A 189 -10.60 -29.38 -23.06
N PRO A 190 -10.73 -29.34 -24.39
CA PRO A 190 -11.42 -30.37 -25.16
C PRO A 190 -10.73 -31.72 -25.12
#